data_d1b0b4ea763ee4a2dc0a06b7bd286632
#
_entry.id   d1b0b4ea763ee4a2dc0a06b7bd286632
#
_cell.length_a   1.000
_cell.length_b   1.000
_cell.length_c   1.000
_cell.angle_alpha   90.00
_cell.angle_beta   90.00
_cell.angle_gamma   90.00
#
_symmetry.space_group_name_H-M   'P 1'
#
loop_
_entity.id
_entity.type
_entity.pdbx_description
1 polymer ?
#
loop_
_entity_poly.entity_id
_entity_poly.type
_entity_poly.pdbx_seq_one_letter_code
_entity_poly.pdbx_strand_id
1 'polypeptide(L)'
;MDLSDRDRISTRQLNRLRRRILRVYGTARREMQEQLTEFLAKYKALDERKRAQLDAGEIAEEDYRIWLQNQVFQSDLMRAKLDGITQTCTTAQQTAYKLARDEQYNIFSFGANWTFYELEQAAGVTFGLTLYNTEAVKLLLKENPRMVPNKRIKSESNRTYDARVFNRYVMQGIVQGKNVHDIAVQAVNGMADTEIHWAMNNAITSLTSAQNAGALQQMHNAQALGIEVKKRWNSTHDYRTREMHRLLDQQTAELDEPFKVMGYEIQHPGDPNAAPEMVYHCRCVLSSALGRYPRQNAARRENIVTYEDTGMVDAKGKPIKVAVKKTVADMTYTEWYKSKGGKEKEQMWWAEERKRRKESEKHEK
;
A
#
# COMPACT_ATOMS: atom_id res chain seq x y z
N MET A 1 -3.58 21.00 -17.39
CA MET A 1 -3.35 20.64 -15.97
C MET A 1 -2.31 19.54 -15.95
N ASP A 2 -1.30 19.69 -15.15
CA ASP A 2 -0.17 18.76 -15.18
C ASP A 2 -0.46 17.51 -14.32
N LEU A 3 -0.80 16.39 -14.98
CA LEU A 3 -0.95 15.10 -14.33
C LEU A 3 0.31 14.68 -13.54
N SER A 4 1.46 15.26 -13.90
CA SER A 4 2.75 15.02 -13.23
C SER A 4 2.72 15.39 -11.75
N ASP A 5 1.99 16.42 -11.33
CA ASP A 5 1.87 16.81 -9.92
C ASP A 5 1.03 15.82 -9.12
N ARG A 6 -0.06 15.32 -9.68
CA ARG A 6 -0.88 14.28 -9.05
C ARG A 6 -0.08 13.00 -8.87
N ASP A 7 0.59 12.56 -9.93
CA ASP A 7 1.42 11.35 -9.92
C ASP A 7 2.58 11.48 -8.94
N ARG A 8 3.20 12.65 -8.86
CA ARG A 8 4.27 12.93 -7.91
C ARG A 8 3.80 12.81 -6.47
N ILE A 9 2.62 13.35 -6.13
CA ILE A 9 2.06 13.28 -4.78
C ILE A 9 1.68 11.84 -4.44
N SER A 10 0.95 11.15 -5.33
CA SER A 10 0.59 9.74 -5.16
C SER A 10 1.82 8.84 -4.99
N THR A 11 2.83 9.03 -5.82
CA THR A 11 4.10 8.30 -5.75
C THR A 11 4.82 8.55 -4.41
N ARG A 12 4.81 9.77 -3.89
CA ARG A 12 5.39 10.07 -2.57
C ARG A 12 4.65 9.35 -1.44
N GLN A 13 3.32 9.30 -1.48
CA GLN A 13 2.51 8.57 -0.51
C GLN A 13 2.81 7.07 -0.58
N LEU A 14 2.80 6.49 -1.77
CA LEU A 14 3.14 5.09 -1.98
C LEU A 14 4.57 4.74 -1.50
N ASN A 15 5.55 5.58 -1.81
CA ASN A 15 6.93 5.37 -1.38
C ASN A 15 7.09 5.50 0.15
N ARG A 16 6.29 6.35 0.81
CA ARG A 16 6.24 6.43 2.28
C ARG A 16 5.71 5.11 2.86
N LEU A 17 4.60 4.61 2.34
CA LEU A 17 4.04 3.33 2.76
C LEU A 17 5.02 2.18 2.51
N ARG A 18 5.63 2.13 1.33
CA ARG A 18 6.66 1.14 0.98
C ARG A 18 7.79 1.09 2.01
N ARG A 19 8.35 2.24 2.39
CA ARG A 19 9.41 2.30 3.41
C ARG A 19 8.94 1.81 4.77
N ARG A 20 7.69 2.05 5.14
CA ARG A 20 7.11 1.57 6.40
C ARG A 20 6.96 0.04 6.38
N ILE A 21 6.40 -0.51 5.31
CA ILE A 21 6.26 -1.97 5.11
C ILE A 21 7.63 -2.65 5.14
N LEU A 22 8.61 -2.13 4.39
CA LEU A 22 9.96 -2.68 4.37
C LEU A 22 10.64 -2.67 5.75
N ARG A 23 10.38 -1.67 6.60
CA ARG A 23 10.88 -1.66 7.98
C ARG A 23 10.26 -2.77 8.82
N VAL A 24 8.95 -2.98 8.73
CA VAL A 24 8.25 -4.06 9.45
C VAL A 24 8.86 -5.41 9.10
N TYR A 25 8.98 -5.71 7.82
CA TYR A 25 9.59 -6.96 7.37
C TYR A 25 11.09 -7.06 7.65
N GLY A 26 11.81 -5.93 7.64
CA GLY A 26 13.23 -5.90 8.02
C GLY A 26 13.45 -6.29 9.48
N THR A 27 12.56 -5.87 10.38
CA THR A 27 12.59 -6.28 11.81
C THR A 27 12.24 -7.77 11.94
N ALA A 28 11.12 -8.19 11.35
CA ALA A 28 10.70 -9.59 11.38
C ALA A 28 11.77 -10.53 10.78
N ARG A 29 12.43 -10.11 9.70
CA ARG A 29 13.51 -10.87 9.07
C ARG A 29 14.68 -11.10 10.05
N ARG A 30 15.12 -10.09 10.77
CA ARG A 30 16.19 -10.25 11.76
C ARG A 30 15.78 -11.20 12.87
N GLU A 31 14.60 -11.03 13.44
CA GLU A 31 14.08 -11.90 14.50
C GLU A 31 13.99 -13.37 14.04
N MET A 32 13.48 -13.61 12.84
CA MET A 32 13.42 -14.95 12.25
C MET A 32 14.81 -15.55 12.00
N GLN A 33 15.77 -14.74 11.53
CA GLN A 33 17.15 -15.18 11.29
C GLN A 33 17.85 -15.55 12.61
N GLU A 34 17.70 -14.74 13.64
CA GLU A 34 18.24 -15.01 14.98
C GLU A 34 17.68 -16.31 15.56
N GLN A 35 16.36 -16.46 15.54
CA GLN A 35 15.68 -17.66 16.00
C GLN A 35 16.14 -18.93 15.27
N LEU A 36 16.28 -18.85 13.96
CA LEU A 36 16.70 -20.00 13.16
C LEU A 36 18.19 -20.31 13.33
N THR A 37 19.04 -19.29 13.41
CA THR A 37 20.49 -19.47 13.65
C THR A 37 20.73 -20.15 14.98
N GLU A 38 20.05 -19.74 16.05
CA GLU A 38 20.15 -20.36 17.37
C GLU A 38 19.73 -21.84 17.33
N PHE A 39 18.60 -22.13 16.65
CA PHE A 39 18.12 -23.51 16.51
C PHE A 39 19.11 -24.38 15.74
N LEU A 40 19.60 -23.92 14.58
CA LEU A 40 20.52 -24.69 13.75
C LEU A 40 21.89 -24.86 14.41
N ALA A 41 22.33 -23.93 15.26
CA ALA A 41 23.56 -24.09 16.04
C ALA A 41 23.43 -25.25 17.05
N LYS A 42 22.28 -25.36 17.74
CA LYS A 42 21.99 -26.51 18.64
C LYS A 42 21.96 -27.83 17.86
N TYR A 43 21.30 -27.82 16.70
CA TYR A 43 21.26 -28.99 15.82
C TYR A 43 22.66 -29.42 15.37
N LYS A 44 23.50 -28.48 14.95
CA LYS A 44 24.87 -28.76 14.52
C LYS A 44 25.70 -29.40 15.63
N ALA A 45 25.60 -28.93 16.86
CA ALA A 45 26.29 -29.51 18.00
C ALA A 45 25.87 -30.96 18.28
N LEU A 46 24.59 -31.28 18.07
CA LEU A 46 24.08 -32.65 18.18
C LEU A 46 24.57 -33.54 17.02
N ASP A 47 24.59 -33.01 15.81
CA ASP A 47 25.11 -33.71 14.61
C ASP A 47 26.58 -34.05 14.76
N GLU A 48 27.43 -33.11 15.22
CA GLU A 48 28.85 -33.32 15.49
C GLU A 48 29.08 -34.44 16.51
N ARG A 49 28.30 -34.50 17.58
CA ARG A 49 28.35 -35.59 18.57
C ARG A 49 27.99 -36.92 17.93
N LYS A 50 26.93 -36.98 17.12
CA LYS A 50 26.47 -38.21 16.47
C LYS A 50 27.48 -38.69 15.41
N ARG A 51 28.14 -37.80 14.71
CA ARG A 51 29.23 -38.13 13.77
C ARG A 51 30.42 -38.68 14.51
N ALA A 52 30.81 -38.09 15.62
CA ALA A 52 31.88 -38.62 16.45
C ALA A 52 31.59 -40.03 16.97
N GLN A 53 30.33 -40.35 17.35
CA GLN A 53 29.91 -41.68 17.70
C GLN A 53 29.97 -42.66 16.52
N LEU A 54 29.62 -42.23 15.31
CA LEU A 54 29.75 -43.03 14.10
C LEU A 54 31.23 -43.31 13.78
N ASP A 55 32.06 -42.28 13.83
CA ASP A 55 33.51 -42.41 13.56
C ASP A 55 34.24 -43.29 14.59
N ALA A 56 33.71 -43.29 15.84
CA ALA A 56 34.20 -44.19 16.90
C ALA A 56 33.63 -45.62 16.80
N GLY A 57 32.74 -45.90 15.85
CA GLY A 57 32.06 -47.19 15.70
C GLY A 57 31.01 -47.52 16.77
N GLU A 58 30.59 -46.51 17.55
CA GLU A 58 29.58 -46.66 18.61
C GLU A 58 28.18 -46.81 18.05
N ILE A 59 27.92 -46.30 16.85
CA ILE A 59 26.64 -46.42 16.14
C ILE A 59 26.83 -46.81 14.69
N ALA A 60 25.88 -47.47 14.07
CA ALA A 60 25.93 -47.85 12.67
C ALA A 60 25.57 -46.63 11.77
N GLU A 61 26.02 -46.62 10.51
CA GLU A 61 25.67 -45.60 9.54
C GLU A 61 24.15 -45.49 9.33
N GLU A 62 23.45 -46.59 9.38
CA GLU A 62 22.01 -46.64 9.25
C GLU A 62 21.29 -45.96 10.42
N ASP A 63 21.78 -46.15 11.64
CA ASP A 63 21.27 -45.47 12.84
C ASP A 63 21.49 -43.94 12.76
N TYR A 64 22.64 -43.53 12.28
CA TYR A 64 22.91 -42.10 12.04
C TYR A 64 21.97 -41.53 10.99
N ARG A 65 21.73 -42.23 9.88
CA ARG A 65 20.78 -41.79 8.82
C ARG A 65 19.35 -41.67 9.33
N ILE A 66 18.88 -42.68 10.09
CA ILE A 66 17.55 -42.68 10.73
C ILE A 66 17.45 -41.48 11.70
N TRP A 67 18.47 -41.27 12.54
CA TRP A 67 18.51 -40.12 13.45
C TRP A 67 18.45 -38.80 12.68
N LEU A 68 19.21 -38.64 11.60
CA LEU A 68 19.25 -37.42 10.77
C LEU A 68 17.86 -37.13 10.17
N GLN A 69 17.21 -38.18 9.62
CA GLN A 69 15.84 -38.03 9.08
C GLN A 69 14.84 -37.64 10.16
N ASN A 70 14.89 -38.26 11.32
CA ASN A 70 13.98 -37.98 12.43
C ASN A 70 14.17 -36.54 12.98
N GLN A 71 15.41 -36.05 13.07
CA GLN A 71 15.68 -34.68 13.53
C GLN A 71 15.15 -33.61 12.58
N VAL A 72 15.25 -33.83 11.28
CA VAL A 72 14.91 -32.84 10.27
C VAL A 72 13.41 -32.85 9.94
N PHE A 73 12.78 -34.04 9.90
CA PHE A 73 11.42 -34.17 9.39
C PHE A 73 10.35 -34.40 10.44
N GLN A 74 10.68 -34.94 11.62
CA GLN A 74 9.69 -35.41 12.61
C GLN A 74 9.85 -34.79 14.00
N SER A 75 10.87 -33.97 14.26
CA SER A 75 11.05 -33.45 15.62
C SER A 75 10.00 -32.37 15.94
N ASP A 76 9.30 -32.54 17.06
CA ASP A 76 8.37 -31.55 17.61
C ASP A 76 9.07 -30.21 17.86
N LEU A 77 10.37 -30.23 18.13
CA LEU A 77 11.18 -29.05 18.31
C LEU A 77 11.32 -28.23 17.01
N MET A 78 11.50 -28.91 15.85
CA MET A 78 11.53 -28.23 14.54
C MET A 78 10.16 -27.63 14.22
N ARG A 79 9.07 -28.36 14.49
CA ARG A 79 7.70 -27.84 14.29
C ARG A 79 7.44 -26.61 15.15
N ALA A 80 7.75 -26.67 16.45
CA ALA A 80 7.58 -25.54 17.36
C ALA A 80 8.41 -24.30 16.89
N LYS A 81 9.60 -24.52 16.37
CA LYS A 81 10.42 -23.43 15.84
C LYS A 81 9.88 -22.85 14.54
N LEU A 82 9.39 -23.69 13.64
CA LEU A 82 8.68 -23.27 12.43
C LEU A 82 7.42 -22.47 12.78
N ASP A 83 6.67 -22.88 13.77
CA ASP A 83 5.49 -22.15 14.23
C ASP A 83 5.87 -20.77 14.79
N GLY A 84 6.96 -20.65 15.54
CA GLY A 84 7.49 -19.38 16.02
C GLY A 84 7.88 -18.42 14.88
N ILE A 85 8.63 -18.94 13.90
CA ILE A 85 9.03 -18.17 12.71
C ILE A 85 7.80 -17.76 11.88
N THR A 86 6.86 -18.68 11.69
CA THR A 86 5.58 -18.41 11.00
C THR A 86 4.77 -17.35 11.74
N GLN A 87 4.74 -17.39 13.08
CA GLN A 87 4.07 -16.39 13.89
C GLN A 87 4.70 -14.99 13.73
N THR A 88 6.03 -14.90 13.72
CA THR A 88 6.75 -13.63 13.47
C THR A 88 6.40 -13.07 12.10
N CYS A 89 6.39 -13.91 11.07
CA CYS A 89 5.98 -13.52 9.71
C CYS A 89 4.52 -13.06 9.68
N THR A 90 3.61 -13.80 10.32
CA THR A 90 2.18 -13.47 10.43
C THR A 90 1.96 -12.11 11.08
N THR A 91 2.70 -11.81 12.16
CA THR A 91 2.62 -10.50 12.85
C THR A 91 3.09 -9.38 11.93
N ALA A 92 4.17 -9.59 11.16
CA ALA A 92 4.65 -8.63 10.18
C ALA A 92 3.60 -8.37 9.07
N GLN A 93 2.97 -9.41 8.55
CA GLN A 93 1.91 -9.31 7.56
C GLN A 93 0.70 -8.54 8.09
N GLN A 94 0.23 -8.83 9.31
CA GLN A 94 -0.88 -8.11 9.95
C GLN A 94 -0.54 -6.62 10.12
N THR A 95 0.69 -6.32 10.51
CA THR A 95 1.17 -4.94 10.66
C THR A 95 1.24 -4.23 9.31
N ALA A 96 1.78 -4.87 8.28
CA ALA A 96 1.82 -4.32 6.91
C ALA A 96 0.42 -4.08 6.36
N TYR A 97 -0.51 -5.01 6.60
CA TYR A 97 -1.92 -4.87 6.26
C TYR A 97 -2.56 -3.64 6.92
N LYS A 98 -2.35 -3.47 8.24
CA LYS A 98 -2.85 -2.31 8.98
C LYS A 98 -2.30 -1.00 8.42
N LEU A 99 -1.01 -0.97 8.10
CA LEU A 99 -0.37 0.21 7.48
C LEU A 99 -0.98 0.56 6.11
N ALA A 100 -1.21 -0.44 5.26
CA ALA A 100 -1.82 -0.24 3.94
C ALA A 100 -3.27 0.25 4.09
N ARG A 101 -4.04 -0.34 5.00
CA ARG A 101 -5.41 0.06 5.29
C ARG A 101 -5.51 1.49 5.82
N ASP A 102 -4.61 1.90 6.71
CA ASP A 102 -4.58 3.27 7.23
C ASP A 102 -4.26 4.28 6.11
N GLU A 103 -3.37 3.92 5.17
CA GLU A 103 -3.04 4.78 4.04
C GLU A 103 -4.17 4.88 3.01
N GLN A 104 -5.06 3.88 2.89
CA GLN A 104 -6.22 3.94 2.00
C GLN A 104 -7.13 5.13 2.28
N TYR A 105 -7.31 5.51 3.55
CA TYR A 105 -8.11 6.69 3.91
C TYR A 105 -7.48 7.97 3.40
N ASN A 106 -6.17 8.10 3.57
CA ASN A 106 -5.43 9.26 3.11
C ASN A 106 -5.50 9.40 1.59
N ILE A 107 -5.32 8.29 0.87
CA ILE A 107 -5.30 8.30 -0.59
C ILE A 107 -6.70 8.48 -1.19
N PHE A 108 -7.74 7.94 -0.55
CA PHE A 108 -9.14 8.19 -0.92
C PHE A 108 -9.47 9.68 -0.81
N SER A 109 -9.17 10.29 0.35
CA SER A 109 -9.36 11.72 0.58
C SER A 109 -8.53 12.57 -0.38
N PHE A 110 -7.32 12.14 -0.71
CA PHE A 110 -6.49 12.79 -1.71
C PHE A 110 -7.16 12.76 -3.10
N GLY A 111 -7.64 11.58 -3.55
CA GLY A 111 -8.32 11.43 -4.84
C GLY A 111 -9.55 12.32 -4.95
N ALA A 112 -10.36 12.37 -3.89
CA ALA A 112 -11.55 13.20 -3.81
C ALA A 112 -11.20 14.71 -3.85
N ASN A 113 -10.27 15.16 -3.01
CA ASN A 113 -9.89 16.57 -2.95
C ASN A 113 -9.12 17.02 -4.20
N TRP A 114 -8.38 16.13 -4.84
CA TRP A 114 -7.79 16.42 -6.14
C TRP A 114 -8.87 16.71 -7.19
N THR A 115 -9.93 15.94 -7.22
CA THR A 115 -11.06 16.17 -8.13
C THR A 115 -11.71 17.54 -7.88
N PHE A 116 -11.91 17.94 -6.63
CA PHE A 116 -12.40 19.28 -6.33
C PHE A 116 -11.45 20.39 -6.78
N TYR A 117 -10.16 20.20 -6.57
CA TYR A 117 -9.16 21.14 -7.07
C TYR A 117 -9.21 21.27 -8.61
N GLU A 118 -9.33 20.14 -9.34
CA GLU A 118 -9.51 20.15 -10.79
C GLU A 118 -10.78 20.91 -11.22
N LEU A 119 -11.89 20.65 -10.54
CA LEU A 119 -13.16 21.27 -10.83
C LEU A 119 -13.19 22.78 -10.50
N GLU A 120 -12.60 23.20 -9.39
CA GLU A 120 -12.44 24.62 -9.06
C GLU A 120 -11.63 25.35 -10.13
N GLN A 121 -10.53 24.75 -10.58
CA GLN A 121 -9.71 25.37 -11.64
C GLN A 121 -10.42 25.46 -12.97
N ALA A 122 -11.19 24.46 -13.33
CA ALA A 122 -11.83 24.37 -14.64
C ALA A 122 -13.17 25.12 -14.71
N ALA A 123 -13.99 25.03 -13.66
CA ALA A 123 -15.34 25.60 -13.62
C ALA A 123 -15.44 26.95 -12.89
N GLY A 124 -14.39 27.37 -12.16
CA GLY A 124 -14.43 28.59 -11.36
C GLY A 124 -15.40 28.56 -10.17
N VAL A 125 -15.77 27.38 -9.72
CA VAL A 125 -16.64 27.13 -8.57
C VAL A 125 -15.81 26.86 -7.33
N THR A 126 -16.19 27.36 -6.17
CA THR A 126 -15.46 27.11 -4.93
C THR A 126 -16.04 25.91 -4.17
N PHE A 127 -15.21 24.94 -3.88
CA PHE A 127 -15.53 23.79 -3.05
C PHE A 127 -14.86 23.84 -1.68
N GLY A 128 -15.49 23.22 -0.68
CA GLY A 128 -14.85 22.97 0.60
C GLY A 128 -13.91 21.78 0.55
N LEU A 129 -12.86 21.77 1.39
CA LEU A 129 -12.08 20.57 1.60
C LEU A 129 -12.95 19.49 2.25
N THR A 130 -13.00 18.31 1.66
CA THR A 130 -13.73 17.17 2.22
C THR A 130 -12.76 16.21 2.89
N LEU A 131 -12.93 16.03 4.19
CA LEU A 131 -12.34 14.91 4.93
C LEU A 131 -13.44 13.87 5.09
N TYR A 132 -13.27 12.73 4.43
CA TYR A 132 -14.25 11.66 4.52
C TYR A 132 -14.25 11.06 5.91
N ASN A 133 -15.46 10.78 6.44
CA ASN A 133 -15.61 9.99 7.64
C ASN A 133 -15.00 8.59 7.40
N THR A 134 -14.15 8.14 8.33
CA THR A 134 -13.55 6.80 8.28
C THR A 134 -14.59 5.71 8.16
N GLU A 135 -15.77 5.87 8.77
CA GLU A 135 -16.81 4.86 8.70
C GLU A 135 -17.42 4.77 7.29
N ALA A 136 -17.63 5.90 6.61
CA ALA A 136 -18.07 5.89 5.22
C ALA A 136 -17.05 5.23 4.28
N VAL A 137 -15.76 5.54 4.46
CA VAL A 137 -14.68 4.89 3.69
C VAL A 137 -14.56 3.42 4.06
N LYS A 138 -14.72 3.04 5.35
CA LYS A 138 -14.76 1.64 5.78
C LYS A 138 -15.92 0.87 5.16
N LEU A 139 -17.12 1.46 5.07
CA LEU A 139 -18.26 0.83 4.43
C LEU A 139 -17.97 0.57 2.95
N LEU A 140 -17.51 1.59 2.22
CA LEU A 140 -17.09 1.44 0.82
C LEU A 140 -16.00 0.37 0.63
N LEU A 141 -15.06 0.25 1.58
CA LEU A 141 -14.01 -0.75 1.55
C LEU A 141 -14.48 -2.13 1.99
N LYS A 142 -15.44 -2.23 2.93
CA LYS A 142 -16.00 -3.53 3.40
C LYS A 142 -16.85 -4.22 2.35
N GLU A 143 -17.60 -3.46 1.58
CA GLU A 143 -18.45 -3.99 0.51
C GLU A 143 -17.63 -4.56 -0.64
N ASN A 144 -16.35 -4.25 -0.72
CA ASN A 144 -15.44 -4.68 -1.77
C ASN A 144 -14.20 -5.40 -1.19
N PRO A 145 -14.24 -6.74 -1.02
CA PRO A 145 -13.12 -7.51 -0.47
C PRO A 145 -11.79 -7.34 -1.22
N ARG A 146 -11.84 -6.99 -2.51
CA ARG A 146 -10.64 -6.76 -3.34
C ARG A 146 -9.96 -5.41 -3.07
N MET A 147 -10.67 -4.44 -2.49
CA MET A 147 -10.07 -3.19 -2.00
C MET A 147 -9.27 -3.40 -0.72
N VAL A 148 -9.52 -4.49 -0.02
CA VAL A 148 -8.82 -4.80 1.22
C VAL A 148 -7.60 -5.64 0.87
N PRO A 149 -6.38 -5.28 1.33
CA PRO A 149 -5.20 -6.12 1.14
C PRO A 149 -5.49 -7.55 1.56
N ASN A 150 -5.23 -8.51 0.69
CA ASN A 150 -5.67 -9.87 0.89
C ASN A 150 -5.01 -10.48 2.14
N LYS A 151 -5.82 -10.95 3.10
CA LYS A 151 -5.35 -11.69 4.27
C LYS A 151 -5.00 -13.12 3.83
N ARG A 152 -3.84 -13.30 3.22
CA ARG A 152 -3.34 -14.62 2.84
C ARG A 152 -3.10 -15.56 4.04
N ILE A 153 -3.04 -15.00 5.23
CA ILE A 153 -2.53 -15.58 6.48
C ILE A 153 -3.42 -16.70 7.08
N LYS A 154 -4.69 -16.81 6.70
CA LYS A 154 -5.61 -17.73 7.40
C LYS A 154 -5.89 -19.03 6.67
N SER A 155 -5.40 -19.27 5.48
CA SER A 155 -5.61 -20.56 4.83
C SER A 155 -4.52 -21.55 5.27
N GLU A 156 -4.95 -22.70 5.73
CA GLU A 156 -4.09 -23.83 6.08
C GLU A 156 -3.16 -24.23 4.93
N SER A 157 -3.60 -24.05 3.68
CA SER A 157 -2.80 -24.27 2.47
C SER A 157 -1.60 -23.32 2.36
N ASN A 158 -1.69 -22.07 2.84
CA ASN A 158 -0.58 -21.12 2.81
C ASN A 158 0.44 -21.41 3.89
N ARG A 159 0.01 -21.76 5.10
CA ARG A 159 0.92 -22.23 6.18
C ARG A 159 1.72 -23.46 5.74
N THR A 160 1.07 -24.39 5.07
CA THR A 160 1.71 -25.59 4.53
C THR A 160 2.67 -25.28 3.38
N TYR A 161 2.37 -24.24 2.56
CA TYR A 161 3.25 -23.78 1.49
C TYR A 161 4.50 -23.10 2.07
N ASP A 162 4.34 -22.20 3.02
CA ASP A 162 5.45 -21.49 3.66
C ASP A 162 6.38 -22.46 4.40
N ALA A 163 5.83 -23.43 5.11
CA ALA A 163 6.60 -24.49 5.74
C ALA A 163 7.37 -25.36 4.73
N ARG A 164 6.77 -25.69 3.58
CA ARG A 164 7.46 -26.44 2.50
C ARG A 164 8.60 -25.65 1.87
N VAL A 165 8.39 -24.36 1.60
CA VAL A 165 9.42 -23.48 1.04
C VAL A 165 10.58 -23.34 2.01
N PHE A 166 10.28 -23.08 3.28
CA PHE A 166 11.27 -22.97 4.35
C PHE A 166 12.08 -24.27 4.50
N ASN A 167 11.42 -25.42 4.63
CA ASN A 167 12.08 -26.72 4.75
C ASN A 167 13.00 -27.02 3.56
N ARG A 168 12.57 -26.64 2.34
CA ARG A 168 13.42 -26.80 1.14
C ARG A 168 14.73 -26.05 1.28
N TYR A 169 14.71 -24.79 1.69
CA TYR A 169 15.92 -23.99 1.85
C TYR A 169 16.84 -24.53 2.95
N VAL A 170 16.28 -24.95 4.08
CA VAL A 170 17.03 -25.54 5.19
C VAL A 170 17.68 -26.84 4.73
N MET A 171 16.94 -27.74 4.09
CA MET A 171 17.45 -29.02 3.61
C MET A 171 18.53 -28.85 2.54
N GLN A 172 18.32 -27.96 1.56
CA GLN A 172 19.35 -27.66 0.57
C GLN A 172 20.63 -27.15 1.20
N GLY A 173 20.50 -26.27 2.20
CA GLY A 173 21.66 -25.73 2.91
C GLY A 173 22.45 -26.81 3.67
N ILE A 174 21.76 -27.71 4.35
CA ILE A 174 22.37 -28.85 5.07
C ILE A 174 23.08 -29.80 4.09
N VAL A 175 22.40 -30.21 3.02
CA VAL A 175 22.98 -31.09 1.99
C VAL A 175 24.19 -30.48 1.30
N GLN A 176 24.17 -29.13 1.09
CA GLN A 176 25.29 -28.40 0.49
C GLN A 176 26.42 -28.10 1.48
N GLY A 177 26.32 -28.52 2.74
CA GLY A 177 27.32 -28.26 3.77
C GLY A 177 27.54 -26.79 4.10
N LYS A 178 26.51 -25.93 3.88
CA LYS A 178 26.60 -24.50 4.19
C LYS A 178 26.68 -24.26 5.69
N ASN A 179 27.29 -23.16 6.09
CA ASN A 179 27.28 -22.77 7.50
C ASN A 179 25.86 -22.40 7.98
N VAL A 180 25.66 -22.53 9.27
CA VAL A 180 24.36 -22.33 9.94
C VAL A 180 23.77 -20.94 9.66
N HIS A 181 24.61 -19.91 9.64
CA HIS A 181 24.17 -18.55 9.39
C HIS A 181 23.63 -18.37 7.95
N ASP A 182 24.37 -18.91 6.96
CA ASP A 182 23.96 -18.80 5.55
C ASP A 182 22.67 -19.57 5.27
N ILE A 183 22.46 -20.72 5.91
CA ILE A 183 21.21 -21.47 5.83
C ILE A 183 20.06 -20.63 6.39
N ALA A 184 20.25 -20.04 7.57
CA ALA A 184 19.23 -19.20 8.20
C ALA A 184 18.88 -17.98 7.33
N VAL A 185 19.89 -17.28 6.81
CA VAL A 185 19.72 -16.11 5.94
C VAL A 185 18.95 -16.49 4.68
N GLN A 186 19.31 -17.59 4.01
CA GLN A 186 18.65 -18.00 2.76
C GLN A 186 17.20 -18.45 2.98
N ALA A 187 16.94 -19.24 4.02
CA ALA A 187 15.61 -19.73 4.31
C ALA A 187 14.64 -18.57 4.65
N VAL A 188 15.09 -17.67 5.51
CA VAL A 188 14.28 -16.50 5.93
C VAL A 188 14.08 -15.50 4.79
N ASN A 189 15.13 -15.23 3.98
CA ASN A 189 15.01 -14.33 2.85
C ASN A 189 14.04 -14.88 1.80
N GLY A 190 14.12 -16.16 1.45
CA GLY A 190 13.21 -16.78 0.48
C GLY A 190 11.73 -16.65 0.89
N MET A 191 11.43 -16.75 2.17
CA MET A 191 10.09 -16.57 2.71
C MET A 191 9.70 -15.08 2.77
N ALA A 192 10.55 -14.24 3.35
CA ALA A 192 10.26 -12.82 3.57
C ALA A 192 10.14 -12.04 2.25
N ASP A 193 10.95 -12.33 1.24
CA ASP A 193 10.90 -11.65 -0.06
C ASP A 193 9.58 -11.92 -0.79
N THR A 194 9.08 -13.14 -0.72
CA THR A 194 7.76 -13.49 -1.26
C THR A 194 6.65 -12.70 -0.57
N GLU A 195 6.67 -12.63 0.75
CA GLU A 195 5.67 -11.90 1.53
C GLU A 195 5.74 -10.40 1.33
N ILE A 196 6.94 -9.81 1.26
CA ILE A 196 7.14 -8.39 0.93
C ILE A 196 6.56 -8.08 -0.45
N HIS A 197 6.83 -8.93 -1.44
CA HIS A 197 6.31 -8.76 -2.80
C HIS A 197 4.77 -8.75 -2.81
N TRP A 198 4.14 -9.70 -2.13
CA TRP A 198 2.68 -9.76 -2.01
C TRP A 198 2.10 -8.56 -1.26
N ALA A 199 2.71 -8.16 -0.14
CA ALA A 199 2.24 -7.02 0.63
C ALA A 199 2.31 -5.71 -0.19
N MET A 200 3.38 -5.53 -0.97
CA MET A 200 3.55 -4.37 -1.84
C MET A 200 2.55 -4.35 -2.99
N ASN A 201 2.34 -5.49 -3.63
CA ASN A 201 1.40 -5.61 -4.75
C ASN A 201 -0.04 -5.34 -4.29
N ASN A 202 -0.43 -5.89 -3.15
CA ASN A 202 -1.74 -5.64 -2.55
C ASN A 202 -1.90 -4.17 -2.15
N ALA A 203 -0.86 -3.56 -1.59
CA ALA A 203 -0.88 -2.14 -1.24
C ALA A 203 -1.07 -1.26 -2.49
N ILE A 204 -0.33 -1.49 -3.57
CA ILE A 204 -0.47 -0.74 -4.83
C ILE A 204 -1.89 -0.86 -5.37
N THR A 205 -2.42 -2.07 -5.48
CA THR A 205 -3.76 -2.31 -6.01
C THR A 205 -4.83 -1.62 -5.17
N SER A 206 -4.77 -1.78 -3.85
CA SER A 206 -5.75 -1.21 -2.94
C SER A 206 -5.69 0.34 -2.88
N LEU A 207 -4.49 0.92 -2.97
CA LEU A 207 -4.34 2.39 -3.00
C LEU A 207 -4.84 2.97 -4.33
N THR A 208 -4.55 2.34 -5.47
CA THR A 208 -5.07 2.76 -6.77
C THR A 208 -6.59 2.72 -6.77
N SER A 209 -7.18 1.64 -6.26
CA SER A 209 -8.62 1.50 -6.11
C SER A 209 -9.22 2.62 -5.24
N ALA A 210 -8.69 2.83 -4.05
CA ALA A 210 -9.18 3.85 -3.11
C ALA A 210 -9.07 5.27 -3.68
N GLN A 211 -7.96 5.61 -4.33
CA GLN A 211 -7.76 6.93 -4.95
C GLN A 211 -8.81 7.22 -6.03
N ASN A 212 -9.07 6.26 -6.90
CA ASN A 212 -10.00 6.44 -8.02
C ASN A 212 -11.46 6.36 -7.57
N ALA A 213 -11.77 5.54 -6.56
CA ALA A 213 -13.09 5.54 -5.91
C ALA A 213 -13.39 6.90 -5.25
N GLY A 214 -12.40 7.50 -4.56
CA GLY A 214 -12.53 8.83 -3.99
C GLY A 214 -12.77 9.91 -5.06
N ALA A 215 -12.06 9.83 -6.17
CA ALA A 215 -12.26 10.73 -7.30
C ALA A 215 -13.66 10.58 -7.91
N LEU A 216 -14.12 9.35 -8.15
CA LEU A 216 -15.45 9.08 -8.70
C LEU A 216 -16.57 9.57 -7.76
N GLN A 217 -16.46 9.28 -6.46
CA GLN A 217 -17.41 9.76 -5.46
C GLN A 217 -17.53 11.27 -5.48
N GLN A 218 -16.42 11.98 -5.67
CA GLN A 218 -16.43 13.43 -5.68
C GLN A 218 -17.00 14.01 -6.98
N MET A 219 -16.86 13.30 -8.10
CA MET A 219 -17.53 13.65 -9.36
C MET A 219 -19.06 13.53 -9.19
N HIS A 220 -19.56 12.46 -8.54
CA HIS A 220 -20.99 12.34 -8.23
C HIS A 220 -21.49 13.46 -7.33
N ASN A 221 -20.71 13.86 -6.32
CA ASN A 221 -21.07 14.98 -5.46
C ASN A 221 -21.16 16.29 -6.26
N ALA A 222 -20.21 16.51 -7.20
CA ALA A 222 -20.25 17.67 -8.08
C ALA A 222 -21.46 17.66 -9.03
N GLN A 223 -21.81 16.49 -9.58
CA GLN A 223 -22.99 16.30 -10.41
C GLN A 223 -24.28 16.59 -9.64
N ALA A 224 -24.37 16.15 -8.38
CA ALA A 224 -25.49 16.45 -7.50
C ALA A 224 -25.65 17.97 -7.22
N LEU A 225 -24.58 18.75 -7.36
CA LEU A 225 -24.59 20.22 -7.27
C LEU A 225 -24.86 20.90 -8.62
N GLY A 226 -25.21 20.14 -9.67
CA GLY A 226 -25.55 20.65 -10.99
C GLY A 226 -24.36 20.89 -11.93
N ILE A 227 -23.19 20.34 -11.63
CA ILE A 227 -22.03 20.44 -12.51
C ILE A 227 -22.03 19.25 -13.48
N GLU A 228 -22.10 19.50 -14.77
CA GLU A 228 -21.96 18.46 -15.79
C GLU A 228 -20.52 17.96 -15.83
N VAL A 229 -20.29 16.78 -15.32
CA VAL A 229 -18.97 16.15 -15.26
C VAL A 229 -19.05 14.73 -15.78
N LYS A 230 -18.11 14.39 -16.65
CA LYS A 230 -17.85 13.01 -17.10
C LYS A 230 -16.56 12.53 -16.47
N LYS A 231 -16.39 11.23 -16.39
CA LYS A 231 -15.13 10.63 -15.96
C LYS A 231 -14.23 10.35 -17.18
N ARG A 232 -12.91 10.49 -16.98
CA ARG A 232 -11.90 10.21 -18.01
C ARG A 232 -10.84 9.26 -17.48
N TRP A 233 -10.50 8.27 -18.29
CA TRP A 233 -9.40 7.36 -18.00
C TRP A 233 -8.07 7.96 -18.42
N ASN A 234 -7.07 7.94 -17.52
CA ASN A 234 -5.71 8.34 -17.83
C ASN A 234 -4.78 7.18 -17.53
N SER A 235 -4.16 6.64 -18.56
CA SER A 235 -3.23 5.54 -18.43
C SER A 235 -1.84 6.02 -18.03
N THR A 236 -1.13 5.17 -17.29
CA THR A 236 0.31 5.38 -17.08
C THR A 236 1.04 5.04 -18.38
N HIS A 237 1.82 5.99 -18.93
CA HIS A 237 2.49 5.84 -20.21
C HIS A 237 3.86 5.18 -20.05
N ASP A 238 3.89 3.87 -19.71
CA ASP A 238 5.12 3.08 -19.64
C ASP A 238 4.93 1.68 -20.27
N TYR A 239 6.04 0.95 -20.43
CA TYR A 239 6.05 -0.38 -21.06
C TYR A 239 5.27 -1.44 -20.26
N ARG A 240 5.00 -1.20 -18.96
CA ARG A 240 4.25 -2.11 -18.08
C ARG A 240 2.75 -1.91 -18.16
N THR A 241 2.28 -0.85 -18.83
CA THR A 241 0.85 -0.59 -18.99
C THR A 241 0.26 -1.58 -19.97
N ARG A 242 -0.77 -2.30 -19.54
CA ARG A 242 -1.46 -3.30 -20.36
C ARG A 242 -2.10 -2.67 -21.59
N GLU A 243 -2.20 -3.43 -22.66
CA GLU A 243 -2.84 -2.98 -23.90
C GLU A 243 -4.27 -2.47 -23.66
N MET A 244 -5.09 -3.23 -22.93
CA MET A 244 -6.46 -2.83 -22.55
C MET A 244 -6.50 -1.45 -21.90
N HIS A 245 -5.55 -1.14 -21.01
CA HIS A 245 -5.49 0.17 -20.34
C HIS A 245 -5.00 1.27 -21.29
N ARG A 246 -4.10 0.96 -22.21
CA ARG A 246 -3.69 1.91 -23.26
C ARG A 246 -4.83 2.28 -24.19
N LEU A 247 -5.69 1.31 -24.55
CA LEU A 247 -6.87 1.55 -25.37
C LEU A 247 -7.94 2.39 -24.63
N LEU A 248 -7.98 2.34 -23.30
CA LEU A 248 -8.86 3.18 -22.49
C LEU A 248 -8.32 4.61 -22.33
N ASP A 249 -7.06 4.87 -22.65
CA ASP A 249 -6.46 6.19 -22.39
C ASP A 249 -7.24 7.31 -23.06
N GLN A 250 -7.53 8.36 -22.31
CA GLN A 250 -8.34 9.53 -22.69
C GLN A 250 -9.82 9.23 -23.04
N GLN A 251 -10.28 8.00 -22.93
CA GLN A 251 -11.72 7.73 -23.07
C GLN A 251 -12.49 8.43 -21.96
N THR A 252 -13.67 8.93 -22.32
CA THR A 252 -14.63 9.54 -21.39
C THR A 252 -15.91 8.73 -21.34
N ALA A 253 -16.53 8.67 -20.16
CA ALA A 253 -17.83 8.03 -19.94
C ALA A 253 -18.65 8.84 -18.95
N GLU A 254 -19.97 8.65 -18.97
CA GLU A 254 -20.84 9.15 -17.92
C GLU A 254 -20.46 8.49 -16.56
N LEU A 255 -20.79 9.14 -15.45
CA LEU A 255 -20.28 8.67 -14.14
C LEU A 255 -20.79 7.24 -13.81
N ASP A 256 -22.03 6.93 -14.16
CA ASP A 256 -22.65 5.63 -13.88
C ASP A 256 -22.36 4.57 -14.96
N GLU A 257 -21.86 4.97 -16.14
CA GLU A 257 -21.55 4.05 -17.22
C GLU A 257 -20.13 3.49 -17.09
N PRO A 258 -19.91 2.17 -17.23
CA PRO A 258 -18.57 1.61 -17.24
C PRO A 258 -17.80 2.00 -18.51
N PHE A 259 -16.48 2.12 -18.39
CA PHE A 259 -15.59 2.06 -19.55
C PHE A 259 -15.64 0.65 -20.14
N LYS A 260 -15.63 0.56 -21.48
CA LYS A 260 -15.69 -0.72 -22.22
C LYS A 260 -14.45 -0.90 -23.09
N VAL A 261 -13.82 -2.06 -22.96
CA VAL A 261 -12.63 -2.39 -23.77
C VAL A 261 -12.49 -3.91 -23.92
N MET A 262 -12.33 -4.40 -25.13
CA MET A 262 -12.05 -5.82 -25.41
C MET A 262 -13.00 -6.81 -24.69
N GLY A 263 -14.28 -6.46 -24.54
CA GLY A 263 -15.29 -7.26 -23.83
C GLY A 263 -15.31 -7.11 -22.32
N TYR A 264 -14.43 -6.30 -21.75
CA TYR A 264 -14.43 -5.97 -20.30
C TYR A 264 -15.16 -4.67 -20.03
N GLU A 265 -15.76 -4.61 -18.84
CA GLU A 265 -16.37 -3.41 -18.28
C GLU A 265 -15.70 -3.05 -16.96
N ILE A 266 -15.45 -1.75 -16.74
CA ILE A 266 -14.76 -1.26 -15.54
C ILE A 266 -15.19 0.18 -15.21
N GLN A 267 -15.60 0.43 -13.96
CA GLN A 267 -16.09 1.75 -13.56
C GLN A 267 -14.96 2.77 -13.39
N HIS A 268 -13.83 2.36 -12.87
CA HIS A 268 -12.66 3.22 -12.65
C HIS A 268 -11.39 2.38 -12.56
N PRO A 269 -10.19 2.94 -12.71
CA PRO A 269 -8.96 2.21 -12.51
C PRO A 269 -8.90 1.59 -11.10
N GLY A 270 -8.69 0.27 -11.04
CA GLY A 270 -8.70 -0.48 -9.78
C GLY A 270 -10.09 -0.79 -9.24
N ASP A 271 -11.13 -0.74 -10.04
CA ASP A 271 -12.49 -1.14 -9.65
C ASP A 271 -12.50 -2.59 -9.14
N PRO A 272 -12.88 -2.82 -7.86
CA PRO A 272 -12.85 -4.16 -7.27
C PRO A 272 -13.87 -5.12 -7.87
N ASN A 273 -14.88 -4.62 -8.59
CA ASN A 273 -15.91 -5.43 -9.23
C ASN A 273 -15.51 -5.90 -10.63
N ALA A 274 -14.49 -5.28 -11.22
CA ALA A 274 -14.00 -5.66 -12.53
C ALA A 274 -13.16 -6.94 -12.51
N ALA A 275 -12.87 -7.48 -13.69
CA ALA A 275 -12.06 -8.68 -13.84
C ALA A 275 -10.65 -8.50 -13.25
N PRO A 276 -10.07 -9.50 -12.57
CA PRO A 276 -8.77 -9.40 -11.91
C PRO A 276 -7.65 -8.89 -12.80
N GLU A 277 -7.62 -9.31 -14.06
CA GLU A 277 -6.67 -8.88 -15.08
C GLU A 277 -6.75 -7.38 -15.42
N MET A 278 -7.90 -6.74 -15.15
CA MET A 278 -8.08 -5.30 -15.30
C MET A 278 -7.65 -4.50 -14.06
N VAL A 279 -7.56 -5.16 -12.91
CA VAL A 279 -7.45 -4.48 -11.61
C VAL A 279 -6.06 -4.58 -11.00
N TYR A 280 -5.49 -5.79 -10.93
CA TYR A 280 -4.25 -5.99 -10.19
C TYR A 280 -3.07 -5.20 -10.79
N HIS A 281 -2.31 -4.53 -9.93
CA HIS A 281 -1.15 -3.71 -10.27
C HIS A 281 -1.44 -2.53 -11.22
N CYS A 282 -2.71 -2.13 -11.36
CA CYS A 282 -3.08 -0.96 -12.11
C CYS A 282 -2.50 0.31 -11.45
N ARG A 283 -2.05 1.27 -12.29
CA ARG A 283 -1.52 2.57 -11.87
C ARG A 283 -2.21 3.72 -12.61
N CYS A 284 -3.26 3.39 -13.38
CA CYS A 284 -4.04 4.38 -14.10
C CYS A 284 -4.84 5.25 -13.12
N VAL A 285 -5.25 6.41 -13.60
CA VAL A 285 -5.88 7.45 -12.79
C VAL A 285 -7.19 7.88 -13.46
N LEU A 286 -8.23 8.08 -12.64
CA LEU A 286 -9.48 8.69 -13.07
C LEU A 286 -9.39 10.20 -12.89
N SER A 287 -9.70 10.99 -13.91
CA SER A 287 -9.85 12.45 -13.82
C SER A 287 -11.23 12.90 -14.27
N SER A 288 -11.61 14.10 -13.91
CA SER A 288 -12.83 14.75 -14.39
C SER A 288 -12.65 15.24 -15.82
N ALA A 289 -13.71 15.11 -16.63
CA ALA A 289 -13.85 15.78 -17.91
C ALA A 289 -15.11 16.63 -17.84
N LEU A 290 -14.95 17.94 -17.90
CA LEU A 290 -16.08 18.87 -17.94
C LEU A 290 -16.63 18.93 -19.36
N GLY A 291 -17.96 18.94 -19.47
CA GLY A 291 -18.66 19.34 -20.68
C GLY A 291 -18.31 20.78 -21.06
N ARG A 292 -18.99 21.33 -22.04
CA ARG A 292 -18.82 22.77 -22.42
C ARG A 292 -19.31 23.69 -21.29
N TYR A 293 -18.55 23.81 -20.21
CA TYR A 293 -18.64 25.05 -19.46
C TYR A 293 -17.87 26.09 -20.28
N PRO A 294 -18.54 27.16 -20.77
CA PRO A 294 -17.79 28.31 -21.23
C PRO A 294 -16.84 28.62 -20.06
N ARG A 295 -15.55 28.75 -20.37
CA ARG A 295 -14.61 29.40 -19.45
C ARG A 295 -15.20 30.76 -19.16
N GLN A 296 -16.16 30.82 -18.23
CA GLN A 296 -16.59 32.08 -17.69
C GLN A 296 -15.35 32.67 -17.10
N ASN A 297 -14.93 33.76 -17.74
CA ASN A 297 -13.79 34.55 -17.38
C ASN A 297 -13.45 34.36 -15.92
N ALA A 298 -12.21 34.00 -15.64
CA ALA A 298 -11.60 33.67 -14.36
C ALA A 298 -11.82 34.73 -13.23
N ALA A 299 -12.96 35.38 -13.21
CA ALA A 299 -13.30 36.60 -12.45
C ALA A 299 -14.01 36.33 -11.12
N ARG A 300 -14.34 35.11 -10.73
CA ARG A 300 -14.68 34.83 -9.33
C ARG A 300 -13.46 34.27 -8.61
N ARG A 301 -12.58 35.15 -8.35
CA ARG A 301 -11.32 35.00 -7.67
C ARG A 301 -11.56 35.20 -6.19
N GLU A 302 -11.58 34.14 -5.39
CA GLU A 302 -11.24 34.33 -4.00
C GLU A 302 -9.79 34.83 -3.96
N ASN A 303 -9.61 36.05 -3.46
CA ASN A 303 -8.28 36.63 -3.23
C ASN A 303 -7.61 35.85 -2.10
N ILE A 304 -6.91 34.76 -2.44
CA ILE A 304 -6.15 34.00 -1.49
C ILE A 304 -4.80 34.65 -1.33
N VAL A 305 -4.48 35.10 -0.11
CA VAL A 305 -3.21 35.68 0.21
C VAL A 305 -2.21 34.54 0.46
N THR A 306 -1.25 34.37 -0.44
CA THR A 306 -0.07 33.52 -0.22
C THR A 306 1.12 34.42 0.12
N TYR A 307 2.04 33.85 0.92
CA TYR A 307 3.28 34.58 1.27
C TYR A 307 4.43 33.97 0.46
N GLU A 308 4.96 34.72 -0.48
CA GLU A 308 6.14 34.31 -1.26
C GLU A 308 7.42 34.84 -0.62
N ASP A 309 8.46 34.01 -0.66
CA ASP A 309 9.80 34.41 -0.20
C ASP A 309 10.41 35.39 -1.23
N THR A 310 10.81 36.55 -0.78
CA THR A 310 11.41 37.57 -1.64
C THR A 310 12.87 37.30 -1.98
N GLY A 311 13.47 36.23 -1.40
CA GLY A 311 14.91 36.01 -1.45
C GLY A 311 15.73 36.97 -0.59
N MET A 312 15.09 37.94 0.09
CA MET A 312 15.73 38.85 1.03
C MET A 312 15.53 38.41 2.46
N VAL A 313 16.46 38.78 3.33
CA VAL A 313 16.39 38.51 4.76
C VAL A 313 16.27 39.82 5.57
N ASP A 314 15.56 39.76 6.68
CA ASP A 314 15.49 40.90 7.61
C ASP A 314 16.82 41.06 8.38
N ALA A 315 16.91 42.13 9.17
CA ALA A 315 18.09 42.43 9.97
C ALA A 315 18.46 41.31 11.00
N LYS A 316 17.61 40.33 11.19
CA LYS A 316 17.80 39.14 12.06
C LYS A 316 18.04 37.87 11.26
N GLY A 317 18.24 37.97 9.92
CA GLY A 317 18.49 36.80 9.05
C GLY A 317 17.26 35.96 8.71
N LYS A 318 16.03 36.43 9.00
CA LYS A 318 14.81 35.73 8.64
C LYS A 318 14.34 36.10 7.24
N PRO A 319 13.86 35.14 6.41
CA PRO A 319 13.32 35.41 5.10
C PRO A 319 12.16 36.41 5.15
N ILE A 320 12.25 37.46 4.35
CA ILE A 320 11.16 38.44 4.18
C ILE A 320 10.16 37.85 3.19
N LYS A 321 8.90 37.71 3.63
CA LYS A 321 7.81 37.16 2.82
C LYS A 321 6.82 38.27 2.49
N VAL A 322 6.51 38.40 1.20
CA VAL A 322 5.50 39.34 0.72
C VAL A 322 4.19 38.63 0.46
N ALA A 323 3.10 39.25 0.88
CA ALA A 323 1.76 38.77 0.62
C ALA A 323 1.39 38.96 -0.86
N VAL A 324 1.20 37.87 -1.59
CA VAL A 324 0.80 37.89 -3.00
C VAL A 324 -0.63 37.37 -3.10
N LYS A 325 -1.50 38.09 -3.79
CA LYS A 325 -2.86 37.63 -4.09
C LYS A 325 -2.82 36.72 -5.31
N LYS A 326 -3.06 35.44 -5.10
CA LYS A 326 -3.17 34.43 -6.17
C LYS A 326 -4.62 34.07 -6.43
N THR A 327 -4.94 33.76 -7.67
CA THR A 327 -6.22 33.16 -8.06
C THR A 327 -6.13 31.62 -7.92
N VAL A 328 -7.26 30.92 -7.74
CA VAL A 328 -7.27 29.45 -7.68
C VAL A 328 -6.67 28.83 -8.94
N ALA A 329 -6.80 29.48 -10.09
CA ALA A 329 -6.23 29.01 -11.37
C ALA A 329 -4.68 28.98 -11.37
N ASP A 330 -4.04 29.78 -10.53
CA ASP A 330 -2.58 29.91 -10.45
C ASP A 330 -1.98 29.07 -9.31
N MET A 331 -2.82 28.38 -8.54
CA MET A 331 -2.38 27.58 -7.39
C MET A 331 -2.00 26.17 -7.79
N THR A 332 -0.94 25.67 -7.18
CA THR A 332 -0.69 24.23 -7.10
C THR A 332 -1.68 23.56 -6.15
N TYR A 333 -1.90 22.27 -6.29
CA TYR A 333 -2.72 21.51 -5.34
C TYR A 333 -2.27 21.70 -3.88
N THR A 334 -0.97 21.78 -3.63
CA THR A 334 -0.43 21.96 -2.28
C THR A 334 -0.80 23.33 -1.69
N GLU A 335 -0.79 24.37 -2.49
CA GLU A 335 -1.19 25.72 -2.08
C GLU A 335 -2.71 25.77 -1.83
N TRP A 336 -3.50 25.22 -2.75
CA TRP A 336 -4.94 25.07 -2.62
C TRP A 336 -5.30 24.30 -1.34
N TYR A 337 -4.67 23.15 -1.09
CA TYR A 337 -4.91 22.34 0.10
C TYR A 337 -4.61 23.11 1.40
N LYS A 338 -3.52 23.88 1.42
CA LYS A 338 -3.18 24.76 2.56
C LYS A 338 -4.22 25.88 2.74
N SER A 339 -4.67 26.52 1.65
CA SER A 339 -5.66 27.61 1.71
C SER A 339 -7.00 27.15 2.27
N LYS A 340 -7.34 25.89 2.08
CA LYS A 340 -8.54 25.25 2.67
C LYS A 340 -8.35 24.77 4.12
N GLY A 341 -7.20 25.06 4.74
CA GLY A 341 -6.85 24.62 6.10
C GLY A 341 -6.62 23.11 6.17
N GLY A 342 -6.11 22.51 5.10
CA GLY A 342 -6.04 21.06 4.95
C GLY A 342 -5.20 20.35 6.01
N LYS A 343 -4.05 20.92 6.38
CA LYS A 343 -3.18 20.31 7.40
C LYS A 343 -3.81 20.30 8.79
N GLU A 344 -4.41 21.41 9.19
CA GLU A 344 -5.05 21.56 10.48
C GLU A 344 -6.25 20.62 10.59
N LYS A 345 -7.09 20.58 9.56
CA LYS A 345 -8.25 19.69 9.48
C LYS A 345 -7.84 18.21 9.52
N GLU A 346 -6.78 17.84 8.79
CA GLU A 346 -6.22 16.49 8.81
C GLU A 346 -5.70 16.10 10.19
N GLN A 347 -4.98 16.99 10.86
CA GLN A 347 -4.47 16.76 12.22
C GLN A 347 -5.61 16.57 13.23
N MET A 348 -6.62 17.41 13.20
CA MET A 348 -7.81 17.30 14.04
C MET A 348 -8.53 15.98 13.81
N TRP A 349 -8.76 15.64 12.54
CA TRP A 349 -9.40 14.41 12.16
C TRP A 349 -8.64 13.15 12.65
N TRP A 350 -7.31 13.12 12.48
CA TRP A 350 -6.49 12.03 13.01
C TRP A 350 -6.47 11.96 14.55
N ALA A 351 -6.59 13.10 15.23
CA ALA A 351 -6.71 13.12 16.69
C ALA A 351 -8.02 12.49 17.15
N GLU A 352 -9.14 12.84 16.51
CA GLU A 352 -10.46 12.26 16.79
C GLU A 352 -10.50 10.76 16.46
N GLU A 353 -9.96 10.36 15.33
CA GLU A 353 -9.93 8.96 14.91
C GLU A 353 -9.10 8.10 15.89
N ARG A 354 -7.97 8.59 16.36
CA ARG A 354 -7.20 7.90 17.41
C ARG A 354 -7.99 7.75 18.72
N LYS A 355 -8.81 8.75 19.05
CA LYS A 355 -9.66 8.68 20.24
C LYS A 355 -10.74 7.61 20.09
N ARG A 356 -11.45 7.61 18.97
CA ARG A 356 -12.47 6.58 18.66
C ARG A 356 -11.90 5.16 18.64
N ARG A 357 -10.72 4.96 18.06
CA ARG A 357 -10.06 3.63 18.06
C ARG A 357 -9.74 3.14 19.47
N LYS A 358 -9.26 4.02 20.35
CA LYS A 358 -9.00 3.68 21.74
C LYS A 358 -10.27 3.35 22.52
N GLU A 359 -11.36 4.03 22.23
CA GLU A 359 -12.68 3.76 22.82
C GLU A 359 -13.22 2.41 22.37
N SER A 360 -13.16 2.10 21.08
CA SER A 360 -13.56 0.80 20.50
C SER A 360 -12.76 -0.37 21.09
N GLU A 361 -11.43 -0.23 21.24
CA GLU A 361 -10.57 -1.25 21.85
C GLU A 361 -10.86 -1.50 23.34
N LYS A 362 -11.47 -0.52 24.03
CA LYS A 362 -11.92 -0.69 25.43
C LYS A 362 -13.25 -1.45 25.55
N HIS A 363 -14.10 -1.38 24.53
CA HIS A 363 -15.39 -2.08 24.50
C HIS A 363 -15.30 -3.52 23.99
N GLU A 364 -14.18 -3.88 23.34
CA GLU A 364 -13.91 -5.24 22.87
C GLU A 364 -13.15 -6.12 23.88
N LYS A 365 -12.73 -5.52 25.01
CA LYS A 365 -12.12 -6.21 26.16
C LYS A 365 -13.14 -6.41 27.28
#